data_7e9fe8e3cd3261e1f67678c2e35c1e48
#
_entry.id   7e9fe8e3cd3261e1f67678c2e35c1e48
#
_cell.length_a   1.000
_cell.length_b   1.000
_cell.length_c   1.000
_cell.angle_alpha   90.00
_cell.angle_beta   90.00
_cell.angle_gamma   90.00
#
_symmetry.space_group_name_H-M   'P 1'
#
loop_
_entity.id
_entity.type
_entity.pdbx_description
1 polymer ?
#
loop_
_entity_poly.entity_id
_entity_poly.type
_entity_poly.pdbx_seq_one_letter_code
_entity_poly.pdbx_strand_id
1 'polypeptide(L)'
;LKVGVGLMCRHSRARGAMADKIQEGAIGDVVLMRSYRMHGPVASARSIPQKMRNEYKDLEEIRWQIRRFHSFIWASGGCFNDYYIHNIDECCWMKGAAMGDPEHTGGDPLNVMGSLEKWSWPIMAQATGGKHYTKNKQGQPYVDQNFDNYSVEYTYADGTKLMHYGRTIEGCHNEFASYIHGTKGFGTFSKNGHWPAPSALYTGLTPNPKNQTWKFPARETNPYQDEWDDLLDAIRNDKPYNEAERGALASQVCNMGRMAAHTGQKVMWDDALNADPLAPDLENLVGFDGDAPVKANADGSYPAPQPGITKNREY
;
A
#
# COMPACT_ATOMS: atom_id res chain seq x y z
N LEU A 1 -4.08 -7.34 -24.92
CA LEU A 1 -5.01 -6.84 -23.91
C LEU A 1 -4.52 -5.50 -23.36
N LYS A 2 -5.43 -4.62 -22.93
CA LYS A 2 -5.13 -3.41 -22.19
C LYS A 2 -5.47 -3.68 -20.72
N VAL A 3 -4.57 -3.39 -19.81
CA VAL A 3 -4.73 -3.69 -18.38
C VAL A 3 -4.45 -2.44 -17.55
N GLY A 4 -5.45 -1.96 -16.81
CA GLY A 4 -5.31 -0.95 -15.77
C GLY A 4 -5.38 -1.60 -14.39
N VAL A 5 -4.68 -1.06 -13.39
CA VAL A 5 -4.57 -1.68 -12.05
C VAL A 5 -5.02 -0.80 -10.89
N GLY A 6 -5.79 0.23 -11.12
CA GLY A 6 -6.40 1.04 -10.04
C GLY A 6 -5.41 1.81 -9.15
N LEU A 7 -4.17 2.04 -9.59
CA LEU A 7 -3.19 2.85 -8.88
C LEU A 7 -3.23 4.31 -9.38
N MET A 8 -4.38 4.96 -9.22
CA MET A 8 -4.72 6.27 -9.80
C MET A 8 -3.70 7.38 -9.50
N CYS A 9 -2.93 7.30 -8.41
CA CYS A 9 -1.89 8.30 -8.11
C CYS A 9 -0.86 8.41 -9.24
N ARG A 10 -0.60 7.31 -9.96
CA ARG A 10 0.30 7.27 -11.11
C ARG A 10 -0.22 8.03 -12.32
N HIS A 11 -1.52 8.31 -12.39
CA HIS A 11 -2.16 9.08 -13.45
C HIS A 11 -2.25 10.60 -13.13
N SER A 12 -1.83 11.00 -11.93
CA SER A 12 -1.74 12.41 -11.54
C SER A 12 -0.69 13.14 -12.39
N ARG A 13 -1.13 14.10 -13.20
CA ARG A 13 -0.24 14.90 -14.04
C ARG A 13 0.73 15.74 -13.21
N ALA A 14 0.31 16.18 -12.03
CA ALA A 14 1.15 16.94 -11.10
C ALA A 14 2.27 16.07 -10.50
N ARG A 15 1.93 14.82 -10.11
CA ARG A 15 2.93 13.86 -9.60
C ARG A 15 3.88 13.41 -10.72
N GLY A 16 3.38 13.17 -11.93
CA GLY A 16 4.23 12.83 -13.09
C GLY A 16 5.28 13.92 -13.35
N ALA A 17 4.85 15.17 -13.48
CA ALA A 17 5.76 16.28 -13.68
C ALA A 17 6.76 16.47 -12.51
N MET A 18 6.36 16.13 -11.28
CA MET A 18 7.27 16.15 -10.13
C MET A 18 8.27 14.99 -10.17
N ALA A 19 7.84 13.80 -10.56
CA ALA A 19 8.72 12.64 -10.72
C ALA A 19 9.82 12.95 -11.75
N ASP A 20 9.45 13.53 -12.90
CA ASP A 20 10.41 13.97 -13.92
C ASP A 20 11.44 14.93 -13.34
N LYS A 21 11.02 15.94 -12.56
CA LYS A 21 11.92 16.89 -11.91
C LYS A 21 12.87 16.20 -10.90
N ILE A 22 12.39 15.21 -10.17
CA ILE A 22 13.24 14.45 -9.25
C ILE A 22 14.26 13.63 -10.03
N GLN A 23 13.86 12.95 -11.10
CA GLN A 23 14.77 12.19 -11.96
C GLN A 23 15.79 13.08 -12.67
N GLU A 24 15.45 14.33 -12.99
CA GLU A 24 16.39 15.37 -13.47
C GLU A 24 17.37 15.87 -12.40
N GLY A 25 17.24 15.39 -11.14
CA GLY A 25 18.15 15.73 -10.05
C GLY A 25 17.80 17.03 -9.29
N ALA A 26 16.57 17.52 -9.39
CA ALA A 26 16.14 18.78 -8.77
C ALA A 26 16.32 18.82 -7.24
N ILE A 27 16.33 17.68 -6.57
CA ILE A 27 16.58 17.55 -5.11
C ILE A 27 17.89 16.80 -4.79
N GLY A 28 18.69 16.48 -5.81
CA GLY A 28 19.88 15.63 -5.68
C GLY A 28 19.49 14.15 -5.49
N ASP A 29 20.39 13.37 -4.91
CA ASP A 29 20.14 11.95 -4.65
C ASP A 29 19.06 11.77 -3.58
N VAL A 30 18.10 10.89 -3.82
CA VAL A 30 17.05 10.58 -2.86
C VAL A 30 17.63 9.75 -1.71
N VAL A 31 17.44 10.23 -0.47
CA VAL A 31 17.96 9.57 0.73
C VAL A 31 16.88 9.01 1.65
N LEU A 32 15.69 9.63 1.66
CA LEU A 32 14.59 9.24 2.54
C LEU A 32 13.26 9.62 1.92
N MET A 33 12.30 8.71 1.98
CA MET A 33 10.88 9.00 1.74
C MET A 33 10.08 8.72 2.99
N ARG A 34 9.01 9.48 3.18
CA ARG A 34 8.08 9.29 4.30
C ARG A 34 6.66 9.32 3.77
N SER A 35 5.90 8.30 4.09
CA SER A 35 4.48 8.24 3.75
C SER A 35 3.63 8.05 5.01
N TYR A 36 2.50 8.73 5.03
CA TYR A 36 1.57 8.74 6.15
C TYR A 36 0.16 8.45 5.66
N ARG A 37 -0.44 7.41 6.22
CA ARG A 37 -1.86 7.09 6.05
C ARG A 37 -2.48 6.94 7.43
N MET A 38 -2.65 8.06 8.12
CA MET A 38 -3.15 8.12 9.49
C MET A 38 -4.50 8.83 9.53
N HIS A 39 -5.55 8.09 9.87
CA HIS A 39 -6.94 8.55 9.94
C HIS A 39 -7.77 7.61 10.84
N GLY A 40 -9.07 7.82 10.92
CA GLY A 40 -9.98 6.88 11.57
C GLY A 40 -10.16 5.58 10.78
N PRO A 41 -10.90 4.60 11.33
CA PRO A 41 -11.16 3.33 10.68
C PRO A 41 -11.75 3.48 9.27
N VAL A 42 -11.33 2.61 8.36
CA VAL A 42 -11.80 2.57 6.98
C VAL A 42 -12.89 1.51 6.84
N ALA A 43 -13.96 1.86 6.15
CA ALA A 43 -15.01 0.96 5.70
C ALA A 43 -15.48 -0.05 6.77
N SER A 44 -15.24 -1.36 6.58
CA SER A 44 -15.68 -2.42 7.48
C SER A 44 -14.76 -2.67 8.69
N ALA A 45 -13.63 -1.97 8.81
CA ALA A 45 -12.77 -2.07 9.99
C ALA A 45 -13.57 -1.76 11.27
N ARG A 46 -13.22 -2.44 12.38
CA ARG A 46 -13.94 -2.40 13.65
C ARG A 46 -15.41 -2.86 13.58
N SER A 47 -15.77 -3.70 12.63
CA SER A 47 -17.04 -4.43 12.68
C SER A 47 -17.10 -5.36 13.90
N ILE A 48 -18.29 -5.52 14.48
CA ILE A 48 -18.51 -6.44 15.61
C ILE A 48 -19.37 -7.62 15.19
N PRO A 49 -19.17 -8.84 15.77
CA PRO A 49 -19.87 -10.05 15.36
C PRO A 49 -21.40 -9.92 15.39
N GLN A 50 -21.93 -9.31 16.43
CA GLN A 50 -23.40 -9.18 16.58
C GLN A 50 -24.01 -8.32 15.48
N LYS A 51 -23.35 -7.20 15.12
CA LYS A 51 -23.82 -6.36 14.00
C LYS A 51 -23.81 -7.14 12.69
N MET A 52 -22.75 -7.90 12.45
CA MET A 52 -22.61 -8.69 11.23
C MET A 52 -23.64 -9.81 11.16
N ARG A 53 -23.87 -10.55 12.26
CA ARG A 53 -24.92 -11.58 12.33
C ARG A 53 -26.31 -11.01 12.07
N ASN A 54 -26.62 -9.83 12.58
CA ASN A 54 -27.91 -9.18 12.34
C ASN A 54 -28.05 -8.71 10.88
N GLU A 55 -26.98 -8.19 10.30
CA GLU A 55 -26.97 -7.67 8.92
C GLU A 55 -26.96 -8.78 7.87
N TYR A 56 -26.32 -9.92 8.18
CA TYR A 56 -26.09 -11.03 7.26
C TYR A 56 -26.54 -12.38 7.81
N LYS A 57 -27.60 -12.40 8.62
CA LYS A 57 -28.09 -13.59 9.32
C LYS A 57 -28.42 -14.77 8.40
N ASP A 58 -28.74 -14.48 7.14
CA ASP A 58 -29.12 -15.46 6.14
C ASP A 58 -27.97 -15.77 5.14
N LEU A 59 -26.75 -15.31 5.44
CA LEU A 59 -25.58 -15.58 4.61
C LEU A 59 -24.60 -16.51 5.32
N GLU A 60 -24.01 -17.39 4.54
CA GLU A 60 -22.88 -18.22 4.95
C GLU A 60 -21.70 -17.33 5.34
N GLU A 61 -20.86 -17.81 6.23
CA GLU A 61 -19.76 -17.03 6.80
C GLU A 61 -18.80 -16.48 5.73
N ILE A 62 -18.49 -17.28 4.70
CA ILE A 62 -17.64 -16.83 3.59
C ILE A 62 -18.22 -15.63 2.84
N ARG A 63 -19.54 -15.61 2.61
CA ARG A 63 -20.20 -14.53 1.87
C ARG A 63 -20.13 -13.20 2.61
N TRP A 64 -20.32 -13.23 3.93
CA TRP A 64 -20.21 -11.98 4.67
C TRP A 64 -18.75 -11.56 4.90
N GLN A 65 -17.78 -12.47 5.00
CA GLN A 65 -16.36 -12.14 5.02
C GLN A 65 -15.97 -11.41 3.72
N ILE A 66 -16.42 -11.90 2.56
CA ILE A 66 -16.20 -11.22 1.28
C ILE A 66 -16.85 -9.82 1.29
N ARG A 67 -18.05 -9.66 1.82
CA ARG A 67 -18.72 -8.34 1.93
C ARG A 67 -17.99 -7.40 2.91
N ARG A 68 -17.24 -7.95 3.85
CA ARG A 68 -16.43 -7.23 4.85
C ARG A 68 -14.92 -7.38 4.61
N PHE A 69 -14.54 -7.53 3.34
CA PHE A 69 -13.17 -7.87 2.94
C PHE A 69 -12.09 -7.01 3.60
N HIS A 70 -12.33 -5.73 3.86
CA HIS A 70 -11.37 -4.86 4.56
C HIS A 70 -10.91 -5.42 5.92
N SER A 71 -11.75 -6.21 6.60
CA SER A 71 -11.43 -6.81 7.89
C SER A 71 -10.67 -8.12 7.79
N PHE A 72 -10.59 -8.74 6.62
CA PHE A 72 -10.03 -10.07 6.41
C PHE A 72 -8.82 -10.04 5.49
N ILE A 73 -7.66 -10.43 6.05
CA ILE A 73 -6.38 -10.40 5.31
C ILE A 73 -6.44 -11.30 4.07
N TRP A 74 -7.07 -12.47 4.16
CA TRP A 74 -7.18 -13.39 3.03
C TRP A 74 -7.94 -12.80 1.83
N ALA A 75 -8.90 -11.91 2.09
CA ALA A 75 -9.77 -11.35 1.06
C ALA A 75 -9.27 -10.03 0.48
N SER A 76 -8.56 -9.22 1.28
CA SER A 76 -8.13 -7.88 0.89
C SER A 76 -6.62 -7.71 0.75
N GLY A 77 -5.83 -8.65 1.26
CA GLY A 77 -4.42 -8.41 1.49
C GLY A 77 -4.14 -7.45 2.66
N GLY A 78 -5.17 -7.19 3.50
CA GLY A 78 -5.11 -6.25 4.61
C GLY A 78 -5.03 -4.80 4.16
N CYS A 79 -4.90 -3.88 5.11
CA CYS A 79 -4.82 -2.45 4.85
C CYS A 79 -3.65 -2.05 3.93
N PHE A 80 -2.62 -2.87 3.84
CA PHE A 80 -1.48 -2.63 2.96
C PHE A 80 -1.87 -2.69 1.48
N ASN A 81 -2.50 -3.76 1.04
CA ASN A 81 -2.90 -3.93 -0.36
C ASN A 81 -4.22 -3.22 -0.68
N ASP A 82 -5.04 -2.95 0.35
CA ASP A 82 -6.32 -2.28 0.18
C ASP A 82 -6.14 -0.76 -0.02
N TYR A 83 -5.38 -0.06 0.83
CA TYR A 83 -5.28 1.40 0.74
C TYR A 83 -3.91 2.03 1.06
N TYR A 84 -2.99 1.36 1.79
CA TYR A 84 -1.63 1.89 2.00
C TYR A 84 -0.81 1.84 0.71
N ILE A 85 -1.15 0.92 -0.19
CA ILE A 85 -0.50 0.76 -1.49
C ILE A 85 -0.39 2.09 -2.25
N HIS A 86 -1.41 2.94 -2.21
CA HIS A 86 -1.37 4.22 -2.92
C HIS A 86 -0.23 5.13 -2.44
N ASN A 87 0.01 5.19 -1.12
CA ASN A 87 1.09 6.01 -0.56
C ASN A 87 2.46 5.34 -0.71
N ILE A 88 2.52 4.01 -0.61
CA ILE A 88 3.76 3.25 -0.78
C ILE A 88 4.20 3.29 -2.25
N ASP A 89 3.27 3.03 -3.19
CA ASP A 89 3.55 3.03 -4.63
C ASP A 89 3.96 4.41 -5.14
N GLU A 90 3.31 5.51 -4.69
CA GLU A 90 3.72 6.85 -5.10
C GLU A 90 5.15 7.18 -4.61
N CYS A 91 5.57 6.69 -3.44
CA CYS A 91 6.95 6.81 -2.98
C CYS A 91 7.92 6.00 -3.86
N CYS A 92 7.57 4.76 -4.18
CA CYS A 92 8.38 3.94 -5.10
C CYS A 92 8.54 4.62 -6.46
N TRP A 93 7.47 5.23 -6.98
CA TRP A 93 7.51 6.00 -8.22
C TRP A 93 8.49 7.17 -8.12
N MET A 94 8.43 7.96 -7.06
CA MET A 94 9.35 9.11 -6.87
C MET A 94 10.81 8.66 -6.75
N LYS A 95 11.07 7.44 -6.28
CA LYS A 95 12.43 6.85 -6.23
C LYS A 95 12.90 6.34 -7.61
N GLY A 96 12.01 6.22 -8.59
CA GLY A 96 12.33 5.81 -9.95
C GLY A 96 11.64 4.54 -10.43
N ALA A 97 10.73 3.96 -9.64
CA ALA A 97 9.92 2.83 -10.11
C ALA A 97 8.99 3.28 -11.24
N ALA A 98 9.42 3.03 -12.46
CA ALA A 98 8.79 3.53 -13.67
C ALA A 98 7.38 2.97 -13.91
N MET A 99 6.58 3.73 -14.63
CA MET A 99 5.39 3.26 -15.32
C MET A 99 5.84 2.45 -16.53
N GLY A 100 5.91 1.11 -16.37
CA GLY A 100 6.13 0.20 -17.48
C GLY A 100 7.25 0.64 -18.43
N ASP A 101 8.49 0.47 -18.03
CA ASP A 101 9.61 0.65 -18.96
C ASP A 101 9.50 -0.45 -20.03
N PRO A 102 9.29 -0.09 -21.32
CA PRO A 102 9.20 -1.08 -22.39
C PRO A 102 10.49 -1.92 -22.53
N GLU A 103 11.63 -1.43 -22.07
CA GLU A 103 12.89 -2.17 -22.07
C GLU A 103 12.96 -3.22 -20.95
N HIS A 104 12.12 -3.12 -19.91
CA HIS A 104 12.02 -4.10 -18.81
C HIS A 104 10.92 -5.15 -19.03
N THR A 105 10.01 -4.96 -19.99
CA THR A 105 8.90 -5.89 -20.26
C THR A 105 9.30 -7.21 -20.92
N GLY A 106 10.58 -7.47 -21.12
CA GLY A 106 11.12 -8.71 -21.72
C GLY A 106 11.94 -9.58 -20.77
N GLY A 107 12.17 -9.18 -19.53
CA GLY A 107 12.93 -9.92 -18.53
C GLY A 107 12.01 -10.59 -17.52
N ASP A 108 12.31 -11.84 -17.15
CA ASP A 108 11.73 -12.52 -16.01
C ASP A 108 11.91 -11.62 -14.76
N PRO A 109 10.82 -11.17 -14.09
CA PRO A 109 10.92 -10.37 -12.87
C PRO A 109 11.77 -11.05 -11.79
N LEU A 110 11.88 -12.37 -11.83
CA LEU A 110 12.73 -13.19 -10.95
C LEU A 110 14.22 -13.10 -11.31
N ASN A 111 14.57 -12.59 -12.48
CA ASN A 111 15.96 -12.48 -12.96
C ASN A 111 16.54 -11.06 -12.86
N VAL A 112 15.74 -10.08 -12.45
CA VAL A 112 16.16 -8.67 -12.34
C VAL A 112 17.11 -8.43 -11.17
N MET A 113 17.15 -9.34 -10.18
CA MET A 113 18.14 -9.32 -9.09
C MET A 113 19.60 -9.42 -9.56
N GLY A 114 19.85 -9.74 -10.84
CA GLY A 114 21.19 -9.76 -11.43
C GLY A 114 21.86 -8.39 -11.63
N SER A 115 21.11 -7.27 -11.50
CA SER A 115 21.68 -5.91 -11.50
C SER A 115 20.96 -5.02 -10.51
N LEU A 116 21.33 -5.14 -9.23
CA LEU A 116 20.83 -4.28 -8.15
C LEU A 116 20.99 -2.78 -8.43
N GLU A 117 21.89 -2.39 -9.31
CA GLU A 117 22.11 -0.98 -9.72
C GLU A 117 20.92 -0.35 -10.45
N LYS A 118 20.08 -1.16 -11.08
CA LYS A 118 18.87 -0.69 -11.80
C LYS A 118 17.56 -1.00 -11.08
N TRP A 119 17.63 -1.65 -9.92
CA TRP A 119 16.45 -2.04 -9.18
C TRP A 119 15.89 -0.85 -8.37
N SER A 120 14.72 -0.36 -8.74
CA SER A 120 14.07 0.81 -8.14
C SER A 120 12.96 0.49 -7.13
N TRP A 121 12.86 -0.75 -6.68
CA TRP A 121 11.96 -1.18 -5.63
C TRP A 121 12.72 -1.53 -4.35
N PRO A 122 12.08 -1.55 -3.17
CA PRO A 122 12.72 -2.00 -1.94
C PRO A 122 13.18 -3.46 -2.00
N ILE A 123 14.31 -3.76 -1.38
CA ILE A 123 14.85 -5.13 -1.27
C ILE A 123 14.55 -5.78 0.08
N MET A 124 14.12 -5.00 1.08
CA MET A 124 13.89 -5.47 2.43
C MET A 124 12.87 -4.59 3.14
N ALA A 125 12.06 -5.20 4.00
CA ALA A 125 11.19 -4.53 4.95
C ALA A 125 11.44 -5.01 6.38
N GLN A 126 11.34 -4.09 7.34
CA GLN A 126 11.22 -4.37 8.77
C GLN A 126 10.15 -3.46 9.37
N ALA A 127 9.42 -3.96 10.37
CA ALA A 127 8.27 -3.23 10.85
C ALA A 127 7.97 -3.48 12.31
N THR A 128 7.23 -2.52 12.89
CA THR A 128 6.49 -2.70 14.14
C THR A 128 5.03 -2.38 13.89
N GLY A 129 4.16 -2.96 14.68
CA GLY A 129 2.73 -2.68 14.62
C GLY A 129 2.00 -3.35 15.78
N GLY A 130 0.74 -3.03 15.89
CA GLY A 130 -0.08 -3.61 16.95
C GLY A 130 -1.53 -3.18 16.86
N LYS A 131 -2.33 -3.71 17.76
CA LYS A 131 -3.74 -3.45 17.87
C LYS A 131 -4.06 -2.83 19.23
N HIS A 132 -4.49 -1.57 19.23
CA HIS A 132 -4.91 -0.85 20.42
C HIS A 132 -6.31 -1.27 20.87
N TYR A 133 -7.22 -1.39 19.90
CA TYR A 133 -8.62 -1.66 20.14
C TYR A 133 -8.97 -3.06 19.65
N THR A 134 -9.07 -3.99 20.59
CA THR A 134 -9.54 -5.37 20.31
C THR A 134 -11.02 -5.54 20.57
N LYS A 135 -11.61 -4.63 21.37
CA LYS A 135 -13.02 -4.67 21.76
C LYS A 135 -13.64 -3.26 21.74
N ASN A 136 -14.95 -3.19 21.50
CA ASN A 136 -15.71 -1.98 21.65
C ASN A 136 -15.97 -1.64 23.13
N LYS A 137 -16.66 -0.50 23.39
CA LYS A 137 -17.01 -0.06 24.75
C LYS A 137 -17.93 -1.03 25.53
N GLN A 138 -18.63 -1.90 24.83
CA GLN A 138 -19.50 -2.96 25.40
C GLN A 138 -18.76 -4.28 25.61
N GLY A 139 -17.44 -4.31 25.39
CA GLY A 139 -16.62 -5.52 25.55
C GLY A 139 -16.74 -6.54 24.42
N GLN A 140 -17.43 -6.22 23.32
CA GLN A 140 -17.56 -7.11 22.16
C GLN A 140 -16.30 -7.02 21.30
N PRO A 141 -15.72 -8.16 20.85
CA PRO A 141 -14.51 -8.16 20.03
C PRO A 141 -14.78 -7.54 18.66
N TYR A 142 -13.76 -6.89 18.10
CA TYR A 142 -13.76 -6.53 16.69
C TYR A 142 -13.35 -7.74 15.84
N VAL A 143 -13.93 -7.87 14.65
CA VAL A 143 -13.61 -8.96 13.71
C VAL A 143 -12.37 -8.67 12.86
N ASP A 144 -11.98 -7.42 12.78
CA ASP A 144 -10.86 -6.96 11.95
C ASP A 144 -9.54 -7.64 12.34
N GLN A 145 -8.89 -8.29 11.39
CA GLN A 145 -7.60 -8.95 11.57
C GLN A 145 -6.41 -7.97 11.49
N ASN A 146 -6.60 -6.83 10.84
CA ASN A 146 -5.54 -5.83 10.72
C ASN A 146 -5.14 -5.25 12.09
N PHE A 147 -3.91 -4.83 12.22
CA PHE A 147 -3.53 -3.91 13.28
C PHE A 147 -4.14 -2.53 13.03
N ASP A 148 -4.25 -1.72 14.07
CA ASP A 148 -4.73 -0.35 13.96
C ASP A 148 -3.59 0.68 13.91
N ASN A 149 -2.34 0.23 14.02
CA ASN A 149 -1.14 1.03 13.79
C ASN A 149 0.00 0.21 13.21
N TYR A 150 0.79 0.84 12.34
CA TYR A 150 1.94 0.28 11.65
C TYR A 150 3.05 1.32 11.52
N SER A 151 4.29 0.89 11.71
CA SER A 151 5.50 1.63 11.36
C SER A 151 6.41 0.70 10.58
N VAL A 152 6.65 1.00 9.32
CA VAL A 152 7.41 0.14 8.40
C VAL A 152 8.57 0.92 7.83
N GLU A 153 9.75 0.32 7.87
CA GLU A 153 10.93 0.78 7.16
C GLU A 153 11.21 -0.18 6.00
N TYR A 154 11.19 0.37 4.80
CA TYR A 154 11.68 -0.30 3.61
C TYR A 154 13.08 0.19 3.28
N THR A 155 13.95 -0.72 2.85
CA THR A 155 15.32 -0.43 2.46
C THR A 155 15.51 -0.74 0.98
N TYR A 156 16.10 0.19 0.25
CA TYR A 156 16.50 0.04 -1.14
C TYR A 156 17.94 -0.47 -1.24
N ALA A 157 18.34 -0.96 -2.41
CA ALA A 157 19.69 -1.49 -2.64
C ALA A 157 20.80 -0.46 -2.41
N ASP A 158 20.53 0.82 -2.72
CA ASP A 158 21.45 1.93 -2.51
C ASP A 158 21.46 2.50 -1.07
N GLY A 159 20.70 1.86 -0.16
CA GLY A 159 20.57 2.30 1.22
C GLY A 159 19.49 3.34 1.49
N THR A 160 18.83 3.88 0.45
CA THR A 160 17.66 4.77 0.61
C THR A 160 16.58 4.11 1.47
N LYS A 161 15.88 4.90 2.28
CA LYS A 161 14.80 4.42 3.14
C LYS A 161 13.45 4.99 2.71
N LEU A 162 12.42 4.15 2.82
CA LEU A 162 11.03 4.59 2.83
C LEU A 162 10.42 4.23 4.19
N MET A 163 9.96 5.24 4.92
CA MET A 163 9.27 5.09 6.20
C MET A 163 7.78 5.25 5.97
N HIS A 164 7.00 4.19 6.19
CA HIS A 164 5.55 4.23 6.11
C HIS A 164 4.92 4.16 7.49
N TYR A 165 3.99 5.08 7.76
CA TYR A 165 3.22 5.14 9.01
C TYR A 165 1.73 5.01 8.71
N GLY A 166 1.15 3.89 9.11
CA GLY A 166 -0.28 3.61 9.01
C GLY A 166 -0.95 3.66 10.37
N ARG A 167 -2.14 4.30 10.46
CA ARG A 167 -2.94 4.30 11.68
C ARG A 167 -4.41 4.49 11.37
N THR A 168 -5.26 3.67 12.01
CA THR A 168 -6.71 3.71 11.86
C THR A 168 -7.42 3.91 13.20
N ILE A 169 -6.92 4.84 14.02
CA ILE A 169 -7.39 5.11 15.38
C ILE A 169 -8.14 6.44 15.42
N GLU A 170 -9.40 6.41 15.89
CA GLU A 170 -10.23 7.60 16.06
C GLU A 170 -9.67 8.56 17.11
N GLY A 171 -9.91 9.86 16.92
CA GLY A 171 -9.53 10.91 17.86
C GLY A 171 -8.03 11.25 17.85
N CYS A 172 -7.24 10.59 17.03
CA CYS A 172 -5.83 10.93 16.82
C CYS A 172 -5.65 11.99 15.74
N HIS A 173 -4.49 12.64 15.74
CA HIS A 173 -4.09 13.53 14.64
C HIS A 173 -4.13 12.78 13.30
N ASN A 174 -4.75 13.40 12.31
CA ASN A 174 -4.77 12.84 10.95
C ASN A 174 -3.61 13.37 10.14
N GLU A 175 -2.92 12.47 9.44
CA GLU A 175 -1.96 12.82 8.40
C GLU A 175 -2.10 11.86 7.23
N PHE A 176 -2.36 12.42 6.06
CA PHE A 176 -2.42 11.70 4.81
C PHE A 176 -1.51 12.43 3.83
N ALA A 177 -0.25 12.02 3.78
CA ALA A 177 0.78 12.77 3.07
C ALA A 177 1.94 11.86 2.66
N SER A 178 2.67 12.29 1.63
CA SER A 178 3.92 11.67 1.22
C SER A 178 4.95 12.71 0.86
N TYR A 179 6.18 12.48 1.34
CA TYR A 179 7.30 13.40 1.27
C TYR A 179 8.55 12.69 0.78
N ILE A 180 9.43 13.45 0.11
CA ILE A 180 10.73 12.96 -0.34
C ILE A 180 11.83 13.91 0.06
N HIS A 181 12.95 13.36 0.51
CA HIS A 181 14.15 14.08 0.92
C HIS A 181 15.32 13.65 0.05
N GLY A 182 15.94 14.62 -0.56
CA GLY A 182 17.17 14.44 -1.31
C GLY A 182 18.34 15.18 -0.67
N THR A 183 19.54 14.99 -1.23
CA THR A 183 20.78 15.63 -0.75
C THR A 183 20.79 17.14 -0.96
N LYS A 184 19.93 17.69 -1.83
CA LYS A 184 19.87 19.11 -2.17
C LYS A 184 18.50 19.75 -1.91
N GLY A 185 17.49 18.98 -1.56
CA GLY A 185 16.15 19.52 -1.38
C GLY A 185 15.13 18.54 -0.84
N PHE A 186 13.91 19.00 -0.82
CA PHE A 186 12.74 18.31 -0.24
C PHE A 186 11.55 18.43 -1.18
N GLY A 187 10.69 17.42 -1.21
CA GLY A 187 9.47 17.44 -1.98
C GLY A 187 8.24 17.01 -1.17
N THR A 188 7.10 17.65 -1.46
CA THR A 188 5.78 17.22 -1.01
C THR A 188 4.97 16.82 -2.24
N PHE A 189 4.62 15.56 -2.39
CA PHE A 189 3.87 15.11 -3.56
C PHE A 189 2.43 14.72 -3.26
N SER A 190 2.08 14.38 -2.01
CA SER A 190 0.69 14.34 -1.57
C SER A 190 0.53 14.93 -0.17
N LYS A 191 -0.66 15.50 0.12
CA LYS A 191 -1.03 16.03 1.43
C LYS A 191 -2.55 16.16 1.53
N ASN A 192 -3.12 15.70 2.65
CA ASN A 192 -4.55 15.73 2.96
C ASN A 192 -5.41 14.85 2.02
N GLY A 193 -4.83 13.90 1.34
CA GLY A 193 -5.55 12.98 0.44
C GLY A 193 -4.80 12.68 -0.84
N HIS A 194 -5.48 11.94 -1.71
CA HIS A 194 -4.93 11.59 -3.02
C HIS A 194 -5.06 12.74 -4.02
N TRP A 195 -6.04 13.62 -3.85
CA TRP A 195 -6.33 14.70 -4.77
C TRP A 195 -7.05 15.86 -4.04
N PRO A 196 -6.74 17.14 -4.40
CA PRO A 196 -5.62 17.56 -5.24
C PRO A 196 -4.27 17.38 -4.51
N ALA A 197 -3.22 17.08 -5.29
CA ALA A 197 -1.87 16.94 -4.77
C ALA A 197 -1.13 18.28 -4.82
N PRO A 198 -0.36 18.64 -3.78
CA PRO A 198 0.42 19.89 -3.78
C PRO A 198 1.57 19.87 -4.78
N SER A 199 2.21 18.72 -5.01
CA SER A 199 3.33 18.46 -5.92
C SER A 199 4.28 19.64 -6.07
N ALA A 200 5.15 19.84 -5.07
CA ALA A 200 6.07 20.96 -4.99
C ALA A 200 7.42 20.57 -4.42
N LEU A 201 8.48 21.25 -4.88
CA LEU A 201 9.87 21.06 -4.47
C LEU A 201 10.39 22.31 -3.74
N TYR A 202 11.31 22.08 -2.81
CA TYR A 202 11.85 23.11 -1.93
C TYR A 202 13.34 22.89 -1.73
N THR A 203 14.11 23.96 -1.47
CA THR A 203 15.41 23.84 -0.84
C THR A 203 15.25 23.61 0.67
N GLY A 204 16.21 22.90 1.29
CA GLY A 204 16.14 22.56 2.72
C GLY A 204 15.26 21.36 3.02
N LEU A 205 14.75 21.26 4.26
CA LEU A 205 14.14 20.03 4.79
C LEU A 205 12.63 20.13 5.07
N THR A 206 12.05 21.32 4.84
CA THR A 206 10.62 21.55 5.18
C THR A 206 9.92 22.36 4.09
N PRO A 207 8.62 22.16 3.88
CA PRO A 207 7.83 22.94 2.95
C PRO A 207 7.66 24.37 3.46
N ASN A 208 8.46 25.28 2.94
CA ASN A 208 8.35 26.71 3.22
C ASN A 208 8.20 27.45 1.89
N PRO A 209 7.17 28.29 1.72
CA PRO A 209 6.98 29.07 0.49
C PRO A 209 8.19 29.88 0.05
N LYS A 210 9.00 30.36 1.00
CA LYS A 210 10.23 31.11 0.70
C LYS A 210 11.33 30.25 0.08
N ASN A 211 11.29 28.94 0.29
CA ASN A 211 12.27 27.97 -0.20
C ASN A 211 11.71 27.13 -1.36
N GLN A 212 10.52 27.45 -1.84
CA GLN A 212 9.90 26.71 -2.95
C GLN A 212 10.67 26.97 -4.24
N THR A 213 11.18 25.90 -4.85
CA THR A 213 11.93 25.96 -6.12
C THR A 213 11.05 25.58 -7.31
N TRP A 214 10.05 24.76 -7.08
CA TRP A 214 9.11 24.34 -8.12
C TRP A 214 7.76 23.97 -7.52
N LYS A 215 6.71 24.18 -8.29
CA LYS A 215 5.35 23.71 -8.01
C LYS A 215 4.68 23.41 -9.35
N PHE A 216 3.80 22.41 -9.38
CA PHE A 216 3.02 22.14 -10.58
C PHE A 216 2.25 23.39 -11.02
N PRO A 217 2.44 23.84 -12.30
CA PRO A 217 2.01 25.17 -12.72
C PRO A 217 0.52 25.29 -13.05
N ALA A 218 -0.18 24.15 -13.21
CA ALA A 218 -1.59 24.11 -13.60
C ALA A 218 -2.47 23.62 -12.45
N ARG A 219 -3.78 23.74 -12.62
CA ARG A 219 -4.74 23.05 -11.78
C ARG A 219 -4.64 21.55 -12.08
N GLU A 220 -4.43 20.76 -11.05
CA GLU A 220 -4.41 19.31 -11.20
C GLU A 220 -5.79 18.78 -11.61
N THR A 221 -5.83 17.89 -12.58
CA THR A 221 -6.99 17.10 -12.96
C THR A 221 -7.28 16.04 -11.91
N ASN A 222 -8.44 15.40 -12.00
CA ASN A 222 -8.79 14.32 -11.07
C ASN A 222 -8.11 13.01 -11.49
N PRO A 223 -7.13 12.49 -10.75
CA PRO A 223 -6.37 11.29 -11.14
C PRO A 223 -7.24 10.03 -11.26
N TYR A 224 -8.36 9.96 -10.57
CA TYR A 224 -9.34 8.88 -10.76
C TYR A 224 -10.01 8.91 -12.13
N GLN A 225 -10.24 10.10 -12.67
CA GLN A 225 -10.75 10.26 -14.03
C GLN A 225 -9.64 10.06 -15.05
N ASP A 226 -8.46 10.63 -14.79
CA ASP A 226 -7.29 10.51 -15.67
C ASP A 226 -6.90 9.05 -15.92
N GLU A 227 -7.00 8.18 -14.89
CA GLU A 227 -6.78 6.74 -14.99
C GLU A 227 -7.71 6.09 -16.03
N TRP A 228 -9.00 6.42 -15.97
CA TRP A 228 -9.98 5.93 -16.97
C TRP A 228 -9.76 6.53 -18.35
N ASP A 229 -9.42 7.80 -18.43
CA ASP A 229 -9.17 8.48 -19.70
C ASP A 229 -7.95 7.88 -20.40
N ASP A 230 -6.85 7.59 -19.67
CA ASP A 230 -5.65 6.95 -20.20
C ASP A 230 -5.94 5.52 -20.69
N LEU A 231 -6.67 4.70 -19.91
CA LEU A 231 -7.07 3.36 -20.33
C LEU A 231 -8.00 3.38 -21.56
N LEU A 232 -9.01 4.24 -21.56
CA LEU A 232 -9.97 4.34 -22.67
C LEU A 232 -9.30 4.88 -23.93
N ASP A 233 -8.37 5.83 -23.80
CA ASP A 233 -7.57 6.31 -24.94
C ASP A 233 -6.73 5.18 -25.54
N ALA A 234 -6.09 4.37 -24.69
CA ALA A 234 -5.32 3.22 -25.15
C ALA A 234 -6.19 2.16 -25.86
N ILE A 235 -7.41 1.93 -25.37
CA ILE A 235 -8.36 1.01 -26.02
C ILE A 235 -8.81 1.57 -27.38
N ARG A 236 -9.23 2.85 -27.45
CA ARG A 236 -9.78 3.47 -28.65
C ARG A 236 -8.76 3.64 -29.76
N ASN A 237 -7.52 3.90 -29.39
CA ASN A 237 -6.44 4.21 -30.33
C ASN A 237 -5.43 3.06 -30.47
N ASP A 238 -5.74 1.89 -29.94
CA ASP A 238 -4.92 0.66 -29.92
C ASP A 238 -3.46 0.89 -29.46
N LYS A 239 -3.27 1.78 -28.48
CA LYS A 239 -1.96 2.03 -27.89
C LYS A 239 -1.56 0.91 -26.95
N PRO A 240 -0.26 0.58 -26.80
CA PRO A 240 0.21 -0.31 -25.73
C PRO A 240 -0.23 0.24 -24.37
N TYR A 241 -0.79 -0.64 -23.51
CA TYR A 241 -1.20 -0.28 -22.17
C TYR A 241 -1.32 -1.54 -21.30
N ASN A 242 -0.35 -1.75 -20.43
CA ASN A 242 -0.36 -2.89 -19.51
C ASN A 242 0.36 -2.51 -18.20
N GLU A 243 -0.39 -2.38 -17.14
CA GLU A 243 0.10 -2.02 -15.81
C GLU A 243 0.22 -3.22 -14.87
N ALA A 244 -0.02 -4.45 -15.35
CA ALA A 244 -0.08 -5.64 -14.50
C ALA A 244 1.21 -5.87 -13.71
N GLU A 245 2.37 -5.75 -14.37
CA GLU A 245 3.68 -5.94 -13.73
C GLU A 245 3.90 -4.89 -12.63
N ARG A 246 3.70 -3.63 -12.92
CA ARG A 246 3.81 -2.55 -11.94
C ARG A 246 2.88 -2.76 -10.75
N GLY A 247 1.64 -3.15 -11.00
CA GLY A 247 0.66 -3.46 -9.96
C GLY A 247 1.09 -4.64 -9.08
N ALA A 248 1.67 -5.68 -9.69
CA ALA A 248 2.21 -6.83 -8.97
C ALA A 248 3.41 -6.44 -8.09
N LEU A 249 4.35 -5.65 -8.62
CA LEU A 249 5.52 -5.18 -7.87
C LEU A 249 5.12 -4.25 -6.70
N ALA A 250 4.17 -3.34 -6.91
CA ALA A 250 3.62 -2.50 -5.86
C ALA A 250 2.93 -3.32 -4.75
N SER A 251 2.17 -4.34 -5.14
CA SER A 251 1.53 -5.28 -4.21
C SER A 251 2.57 -6.09 -3.42
N GLN A 252 3.65 -6.50 -4.07
CA GLN A 252 4.75 -7.22 -3.43
C GLN A 252 5.43 -6.38 -2.34
N VAL A 253 5.71 -5.10 -2.59
CA VAL A 253 6.22 -4.18 -1.56
C VAL A 253 5.27 -4.09 -0.37
N CYS A 254 3.96 -4.01 -0.63
CA CYS A 254 2.94 -3.99 0.42
C CYS A 254 2.94 -5.30 1.22
N ASN A 255 3.05 -6.45 0.55
CA ASN A 255 3.16 -7.75 1.20
C ASN A 255 4.38 -7.82 2.13
N MET A 256 5.55 -7.37 1.68
CA MET A 256 6.76 -7.33 2.53
C MET A 256 6.53 -6.56 3.82
N GLY A 257 5.95 -5.36 3.74
CA GLY A 257 5.66 -4.51 4.91
C GLY A 257 4.63 -5.13 5.84
N ARG A 258 3.57 -5.72 5.29
CA ARG A 258 2.54 -6.43 6.05
C ARG A 258 3.14 -7.63 6.78
N MET A 259 3.85 -8.50 6.06
CA MET A 259 4.50 -9.68 6.63
C MET A 259 5.47 -9.30 7.73
N ALA A 260 6.31 -8.28 7.51
CA ALA A 260 7.26 -7.81 8.51
C ALA A 260 6.55 -7.35 9.80
N ALA A 261 5.45 -6.62 9.68
CA ALA A 261 4.67 -6.15 10.84
C ALA A 261 3.96 -7.32 11.56
N HIS A 262 3.38 -8.25 10.81
CA HIS A 262 2.54 -9.31 11.36
C HIS A 262 3.35 -10.47 11.96
N THR A 263 4.54 -10.74 11.43
CA THR A 263 5.43 -11.81 11.94
C THR A 263 6.49 -11.30 12.92
N GLY A 264 6.81 -9.99 12.86
CA GLY A 264 7.93 -9.40 13.58
C GLY A 264 9.29 -9.81 13.03
N GLN A 265 9.35 -10.30 11.78
CA GLN A 265 10.58 -10.71 11.13
C GLN A 265 11.05 -9.62 10.16
N LYS A 266 12.34 -9.63 9.85
CA LYS A 266 12.87 -8.94 8.68
C LYS A 266 12.49 -9.76 7.44
N VAL A 267 11.92 -9.11 6.45
CA VAL A 267 11.43 -9.75 5.22
C VAL A 267 12.22 -9.22 4.04
N MET A 268 12.93 -10.10 3.35
CA MET A 268 13.59 -9.80 2.09
C MET A 268 12.60 -9.93 0.94
N TRP A 269 12.91 -9.30 -0.19
CA TRP A 269 12.10 -9.38 -1.40
C TRP A 269 11.81 -10.82 -1.81
N ASP A 270 12.87 -11.65 -1.90
CA ASP A 270 12.75 -13.03 -2.31
C ASP A 270 12.00 -13.90 -1.29
N ASP A 271 12.14 -13.61 0.00
CA ASP A 271 11.38 -14.30 1.06
C ASP A 271 9.88 -14.06 0.87
N ALA A 272 9.48 -12.82 0.60
CA ALA A 272 8.07 -12.48 0.38
C ALA A 272 7.52 -13.06 -0.93
N LEU A 273 8.34 -13.09 -1.99
CA LEU A 273 7.95 -13.63 -3.29
C LEU A 273 7.76 -15.15 -3.26
N ASN A 274 8.61 -15.86 -2.51
CA ASN A 274 8.61 -17.30 -2.40
C ASN A 274 7.92 -17.82 -1.13
N ALA A 275 7.29 -16.94 -0.36
CA ALA A 275 6.57 -17.34 0.85
C ALA A 275 5.44 -18.31 0.49
N ASP A 276 5.32 -19.36 1.28
CA ASP A 276 4.10 -20.16 1.30
C ASP A 276 2.89 -19.29 1.64
N PRO A 277 1.69 -19.63 1.18
CA PRO A 277 0.50 -18.84 1.46
C PRO A 277 0.39 -18.52 2.95
N LEU A 278 0.53 -17.24 3.29
CA LEU A 278 0.34 -16.74 4.66
C LEU A 278 -1.13 -16.60 5.01
N ALA A 279 -1.99 -16.81 4.03
CA ALA A 279 -3.42 -16.95 4.19
C ALA A 279 -3.77 -18.40 4.52
N PRO A 280 -4.94 -18.67 5.12
CA PRO A 280 -5.47 -19.99 5.25
C PRO A 280 -5.54 -20.72 3.90
N ASP A 281 -5.55 -22.03 3.97
CA ASP A 281 -5.63 -22.91 2.82
C ASP A 281 -6.79 -22.55 1.87
N LEU A 282 -6.45 -21.81 0.81
CA LEU A 282 -7.42 -21.38 -0.21
C LEU A 282 -7.70 -22.47 -1.24
N GLU A 283 -6.93 -23.56 -1.27
CA GLU A 283 -7.13 -24.68 -2.20
C GLU A 283 -8.45 -25.41 -1.92
N ASN A 284 -8.90 -25.36 -0.66
CA ASN A 284 -10.18 -25.92 -0.25
C ASN A 284 -11.38 -24.98 -0.47
N LEU A 285 -11.14 -23.79 -0.99
CA LEU A 285 -12.19 -22.82 -1.29
C LEU A 285 -12.92 -23.16 -2.59
N VAL A 286 -13.82 -24.13 -2.52
CA VAL A 286 -14.51 -24.70 -3.69
C VAL A 286 -15.84 -24.01 -4.04
N GLY A 287 -16.31 -23.08 -3.23
CA GLY A 287 -17.57 -22.35 -3.47
C GLY A 287 -18.05 -21.54 -2.26
N PHE A 288 -19.21 -20.93 -2.41
CA PHE A 288 -19.80 -20.09 -1.36
C PHE A 288 -20.50 -20.87 -0.23
N ASP A 289 -20.74 -22.14 -0.42
CA ASP A 289 -21.43 -23.02 0.53
C ASP A 289 -20.41 -23.81 1.40
N GLY A 290 -19.11 -23.59 1.15
CA GLY A 290 -18.03 -24.21 1.92
C GLY A 290 -17.66 -23.43 3.18
N ASP A 291 -16.71 -23.98 3.91
CA ASP A 291 -16.11 -23.31 5.08
C ASP A 291 -15.40 -22.02 4.65
N ALA A 292 -15.55 -20.98 5.46
CA ALA A 292 -14.74 -19.77 5.27
C ALA A 292 -13.26 -20.07 5.57
N PRO A 293 -12.32 -19.43 4.85
CA PRO A 293 -10.88 -19.64 5.05
C PRO A 293 -10.40 -19.36 6.48
N VAL A 294 -11.06 -18.45 7.18
CA VAL A 294 -10.79 -18.11 8.58
C VAL A 294 -12.09 -18.31 9.38
N LYS A 295 -12.01 -19.08 10.47
CA LYS A 295 -13.16 -19.33 11.34
C LYS A 295 -13.10 -18.45 12.58
N ALA A 296 -14.26 -18.01 13.05
CA ALA A 296 -14.38 -17.26 14.29
C ALA A 296 -14.01 -18.12 15.51
N ASN A 297 -13.37 -17.50 16.48
CA ASN A 297 -13.20 -18.04 17.82
C ASN A 297 -14.54 -18.11 18.56
N ALA A 298 -14.59 -18.79 19.69
CA ALA A 298 -15.80 -18.93 20.51
C ALA A 298 -16.40 -17.59 20.97
N ASP A 299 -15.58 -16.56 21.14
CA ASP A 299 -16.01 -15.19 21.51
C ASP A 299 -16.44 -14.34 20.31
N GLY A 300 -16.34 -14.88 19.08
CA GLY A 300 -16.66 -14.21 17.83
C GLY A 300 -15.51 -13.34 17.27
N SER A 301 -14.36 -13.30 17.90
CA SER A 301 -13.15 -12.72 17.31
C SER A 301 -12.58 -13.65 16.23
N TYR A 302 -11.64 -13.15 15.45
CA TYR A 302 -10.90 -13.94 14.47
C TYR A 302 -9.41 -14.03 14.83
N PRO A 303 -8.72 -15.10 14.41
CA PRO A 303 -7.28 -15.17 14.53
C PRO A 303 -6.64 -13.92 13.93
N ALA A 304 -5.76 -13.29 14.69
CA ALA A 304 -5.05 -12.07 14.29
C ALA A 304 -3.54 -12.30 14.40
N PRO A 305 -2.73 -11.53 13.67
CA PRO A 305 -1.28 -11.63 13.74
C PRO A 305 -0.74 -11.52 15.17
N GLN A 306 0.28 -12.30 15.46
CA GLN A 306 0.98 -12.34 16.76
C GLN A 306 2.50 -12.26 16.54
N PRO A 307 3.06 -11.04 16.36
CA PRO A 307 4.48 -10.86 16.05
C PRO A 307 5.39 -11.53 17.06
N GLY A 308 6.39 -12.24 16.57
CA GLY A 308 7.36 -12.96 17.41
C GLY A 308 6.87 -14.29 17.97
N ILE A 309 5.56 -14.54 18.04
CA ILE A 309 4.94 -15.82 18.38
C ILE A 309 4.71 -16.64 17.12
N THR A 310 3.94 -16.11 16.19
CA THR A 310 3.76 -16.71 14.86
C THR A 310 4.72 -16.02 13.89
N LYS A 311 5.76 -16.76 13.42
CA LYS A 311 6.85 -16.16 12.63
C LYS A 311 6.85 -16.56 11.17
N ASN A 312 6.27 -17.70 10.85
CA ASN A 312 6.26 -18.30 9.51
C ASN A 312 4.92 -18.14 8.77
N ARG A 313 3.98 -17.49 9.39
CA ARG A 313 2.65 -17.12 8.82
C ARG A 313 2.10 -15.91 9.55
N GLU A 314 1.10 -15.25 8.99
CA GLU A 314 0.57 -14.02 9.59
C GLU A 314 -0.46 -14.25 10.69
N TYR A 315 -1.20 -15.37 10.69
CA TYR A 315 -2.19 -15.73 11.71
C TYR A 315 -2.52 -17.23 11.68
#